data_eb49b2e244266610ff329453f5ef5705
#
_entry.id   eb49b2e244266610ff329453f5ef5705
#
_cell.length_a   1.000
_cell.length_b   1.000
_cell.length_c   1.000
_cell.angle_alpha   90.00
_cell.angle_beta   90.00
_cell.angle_gamma   90.00
#
_symmetry.space_group_name_H-M   'P 1'
#
loop_
_entity.id
_entity.type
_entity.pdbx_description
1 polymer ?
#
loop_
_entity_poly.entity_id
_entity_poly.type
_entity_poly.pdbx_seq_one_letter_code
_entity_poly.pdbx_strand_id
1 'polypeptide(L)'
;LISLTLVSMPLASHAASLAWDGEQLSNAITTSSPSTQQSFLPAEAVRAQASSIGKVEVSYHHNGRAILKSRLCLQGGSCVDMNGSVLSTRAFAGQDARLGFVLVHEVWSWAGSTEPVRVQASIRVNYQR
;
A
#
# COMPACT_ATOMS: atom_id res chain seq x y z
N LEU A 1 -16.45 54.91 21.45
CA LEU A 1 -16.76 54.05 20.30
C LEU A 1 -15.72 53.00 20.13
N ILE A 2 -15.98 51.80 20.68
CA ILE A 2 -15.11 50.64 20.52
C ILE A 2 -15.68 49.85 19.37
N SER A 3 -14.99 49.83 18.23
CA SER A 3 -15.33 48.95 17.14
C SER A 3 -14.65 47.58 17.38
N LEU A 4 -15.44 46.61 17.74
CA LEU A 4 -14.99 45.21 17.76
C LEU A 4 -14.91 44.71 16.35
N THR A 5 -13.70 44.63 15.83
CA THR A 5 -13.43 43.89 14.60
C THR A 5 -13.35 42.42 14.95
N LEU A 6 -14.42 41.68 14.71
CA LEU A 6 -14.37 40.23 14.69
C LEU A 6 -13.57 39.81 13.45
N VAL A 7 -12.32 39.47 13.69
CA VAL A 7 -11.54 38.75 12.67
C VAL A 7 -12.02 37.29 12.70
N SER A 8 -12.97 36.94 11.84
CA SER A 8 -13.26 35.56 11.59
C SER A 8 -12.08 34.99 10.82
N MET A 9 -11.21 34.24 11.49
CA MET A 9 -10.28 33.38 10.81
C MET A 9 -11.07 32.35 10.05
N PRO A 10 -10.91 32.25 8.71
CA PRO A 10 -11.44 31.09 8.01
C PRO A 10 -10.78 29.86 8.62
N LEU A 11 -11.59 29.03 9.25
CA LEU A 11 -11.19 27.68 9.53
C LEU A 11 -10.82 27.06 8.19
N ALA A 12 -9.52 26.97 7.91
CA ALA A 12 -9.08 26.15 6.84
C ALA A 12 -9.60 24.74 7.11
N SER A 13 -10.69 24.38 6.46
CA SER A 13 -11.13 23.00 6.46
C SER A 13 -10.08 22.20 5.71
N HIS A 14 -9.09 21.74 6.43
CA HIS A 14 -8.29 20.64 5.95
C HIS A 14 -9.24 19.45 5.88
N ALA A 15 -9.56 19.03 4.65
CA ALA A 15 -10.12 17.72 4.47
C ALA A 15 -9.21 16.76 5.26
N ALA A 16 -9.74 16.18 6.33
CA ALA A 16 -8.98 15.24 7.14
C ALA A 16 -8.43 14.17 6.19
N SER A 17 -7.11 14.07 6.08
CA SER A 17 -6.49 13.02 5.30
C SER A 17 -6.80 11.70 6.00
N LEU A 18 -7.56 10.86 5.32
CA LEU A 18 -7.91 9.54 5.78
C LEU A 18 -6.87 8.56 5.27
N ALA A 19 -6.67 7.49 6.03
CA ALA A 19 -5.78 6.41 5.61
C ALA A 19 -6.25 5.09 6.18
N TRP A 20 -5.99 4.02 5.44
CA TRP A 20 -6.08 2.68 5.98
C TRP A 20 -4.74 1.96 5.83
N ASP A 21 -4.45 1.07 6.76
CA ASP A 21 -3.19 0.34 6.86
C ASP A 21 -3.46 -1.16 6.81
N GLY A 22 -2.48 -1.90 6.33
CA GLY A 22 -2.51 -3.36 6.36
C GLY A 22 -1.10 -3.91 6.55
N GLU A 23 -1.04 -5.08 7.19
CA GLU A 23 0.20 -5.84 7.36
C GLU A 23 -0.08 -7.31 7.09
N GLN A 24 0.84 -7.97 6.42
CA GLN A 24 0.73 -9.40 6.14
C GLN A 24 2.09 -10.07 6.06
N LEU A 25 2.15 -11.29 6.57
CA LEU A 25 3.24 -12.23 6.29
C LEU A 25 2.81 -13.12 5.14
N SER A 26 3.67 -13.26 4.14
CA SER A 26 3.40 -14.09 2.97
C SER A 26 3.45 -15.58 3.29
N ASN A 27 2.87 -16.38 2.40
CA ASN A 27 3.23 -17.79 2.31
C ASN A 27 4.69 -17.93 1.93
N ALA A 28 5.27 -19.09 2.23
CA ALA A 28 6.67 -19.36 1.89
C ALA A 28 6.88 -19.41 0.38
N ILE A 29 7.88 -18.70 -0.08
CA ILE A 29 8.39 -18.81 -1.46
C ILE A 29 9.48 -19.85 -1.45
N THR A 30 9.37 -20.82 -2.34
CA THR A 30 10.30 -21.95 -2.45
C THR A 30 10.78 -22.08 -3.88
N THR A 31 11.79 -22.92 -4.10
CA THR A 31 12.31 -23.18 -5.44
C THR A 31 11.26 -23.83 -6.36
N SER A 32 10.32 -24.57 -5.79
CA SER A 32 9.20 -25.17 -6.54
C SER A 32 8.00 -24.23 -6.70
N SER A 33 7.95 -23.16 -5.90
CA SER A 33 6.90 -22.13 -5.94
C SER A 33 7.56 -20.76 -5.80
N PRO A 34 8.15 -20.21 -6.87
CA PRO A 34 9.05 -19.05 -6.79
C PRO A 34 8.34 -17.70 -6.72
N SER A 35 7.02 -17.69 -6.62
CA SER A 35 6.25 -16.45 -6.49
C SER A 35 5.19 -16.58 -5.42
N THR A 36 4.76 -15.43 -4.88
CA THR A 36 3.65 -15.36 -3.92
C THR A 36 2.92 -14.04 -4.08
N GLN A 37 1.70 -14.00 -3.57
CA GLN A 37 0.88 -12.80 -3.54
C GLN A 37 0.41 -12.51 -2.13
N GLN A 38 0.37 -11.23 -1.77
CA GLN A 38 -0.19 -10.74 -0.52
C GLN A 38 -1.34 -9.81 -0.85
N SER A 39 -2.53 -10.13 -0.34
CA SER A 39 -3.73 -9.32 -0.57
C SER A 39 -4.00 -8.44 0.63
N PHE A 40 -4.27 -7.16 0.38
CA PHE A 40 -4.61 -6.18 1.39
C PHE A 40 -5.99 -5.62 1.08
N LEU A 41 -6.91 -5.74 2.02
CA LEU A 41 -8.26 -5.19 1.91
C LEU A 41 -8.47 -4.14 2.99
N PRO A 42 -9.11 -3.00 2.65
CA PRO A 42 -9.50 -2.04 3.67
C PRO A 42 -10.54 -2.63 4.61
N ALA A 43 -10.62 -2.10 5.83
CA ALA A 43 -11.64 -2.48 6.78
C ALA A 43 -13.05 -2.18 6.23
N GLU A 44 -14.05 -2.89 6.72
CA GLU A 44 -15.44 -2.74 6.29
C GLU A 44 -15.94 -1.29 6.36
N ALA A 45 -15.54 -0.56 7.40
CA ALA A 45 -15.92 0.85 7.56
C ALA A 45 -15.41 1.73 6.41
N VAL A 46 -14.25 1.42 5.85
CA VAL A 46 -13.70 2.13 4.68
C VAL A 46 -14.48 1.73 3.42
N ARG A 47 -14.82 0.45 3.27
CA ARG A 47 -15.56 -0.08 2.11
C ARG A 47 -17.01 0.36 2.06
N ALA A 48 -17.56 0.83 3.16
CA ALA A 48 -18.97 1.23 3.25
C ALA A 48 -19.29 2.53 2.51
N GLN A 49 -18.28 3.35 2.20
CA GLN A 49 -18.47 4.65 1.55
C GLN A 49 -17.52 4.79 0.36
N ALA A 50 -18.02 5.43 -0.69
CA ALA A 50 -17.21 5.76 -1.85
C ALA A 50 -16.05 6.69 -1.46
N SER A 51 -14.86 6.40 -1.98
CA SER A 51 -13.65 7.16 -1.69
C SER A 51 -12.66 7.01 -2.85
N SER A 52 -11.72 7.95 -2.94
CA SER A 52 -10.70 7.93 -3.97
C SER A 52 -9.30 7.85 -3.35
N ILE A 53 -8.43 7.10 -4.00
CA ILE A 53 -7.05 6.92 -3.56
C ILE A 53 -6.26 8.21 -3.80
N GLY A 54 -5.41 8.56 -2.84
CA GLY A 54 -4.36 9.57 -2.98
C GLY A 54 -3.00 8.90 -3.15
N LYS A 55 -2.17 8.97 -2.10
CA LYS A 55 -0.84 8.36 -2.08
C LYS A 55 -0.89 6.96 -1.47
N VAL A 56 -0.14 6.04 -2.04
CA VAL A 56 0.04 4.68 -1.51
C VAL A 56 1.50 4.48 -1.13
N GLU A 57 1.73 3.96 0.06
CA GLU A 57 3.05 3.62 0.58
C GLU A 57 3.10 2.14 0.92
N VAL A 58 4.09 1.44 0.41
CA VAL A 58 4.32 0.02 0.65
C VAL A 58 5.77 -0.19 1.03
N SER A 59 5.99 -1.04 2.01
CA SER A 59 7.33 -1.49 2.36
C SER A 59 7.29 -2.97 2.73
N TYR A 60 8.37 -3.67 2.48
CA TYR A 60 8.51 -5.05 2.92
C TYR A 60 9.94 -5.38 3.30
N HIS A 61 10.08 -6.44 4.08
CA HIS A 61 11.35 -7.10 4.34
C HIS A 61 11.13 -8.60 4.30
N HIS A 62 12.21 -9.34 4.09
CA HIS A 62 12.16 -10.79 4.03
C HIS A 62 13.41 -11.39 4.67
N ASN A 63 13.32 -12.66 5.03
CA ASN A 63 14.47 -13.42 5.51
C ASN A 63 15.36 -13.85 4.35
N GLY A 64 16.59 -14.20 4.66
CA GLY A 64 17.54 -14.77 3.70
C GLY A 64 18.12 -13.75 2.74
N ARG A 65 18.82 -14.26 1.73
CA ARG A 65 19.59 -13.46 0.77
C ARG A 65 18.93 -13.34 -0.60
N ALA A 66 17.83 -14.02 -0.82
CA ALA A 66 17.15 -13.98 -2.12
C ALA A 66 16.81 -12.55 -2.52
N ILE A 67 16.93 -12.26 -3.79
CA ILE A 67 16.54 -10.98 -4.37
C ILE A 67 15.16 -11.13 -4.99
N LEU A 68 14.23 -10.28 -4.55
CA LEU A 68 12.86 -10.29 -5.02
C LEU A 68 12.61 -9.19 -6.04
N LYS A 69 11.76 -9.51 -7.02
CA LYS A 69 11.08 -8.56 -7.88
C LYS A 69 9.65 -8.45 -7.40
N SER A 70 9.20 -7.23 -7.12
CA SER A 70 7.86 -7.01 -6.55
C SER A 70 7.12 -5.95 -7.34
N ARG A 71 5.81 -6.09 -7.38
CA ARG A 71 4.92 -5.08 -7.95
C ARG A 71 3.64 -4.98 -7.14
N LEU A 72 3.11 -3.78 -7.06
CA LEU A 72 1.84 -3.50 -6.40
C LEU A 72 0.77 -3.30 -7.45
N CYS A 73 -0.31 -4.06 -7.32
CA CYS A 73 -1.46 -3.97 -8.23
C CYS A 73 -2.69 -3.55 -7.44
N LEU A 74 -3.47 -2.63 -7.99
CA LEU A 74 -4.84 -2.43 -7.54
C LEU A 74 -5.65 -3.66 -7.96
N GLN A 75 -6.47 -4.18 -7.07
CA GLN A 75 -7.23 -5.40 -7.36
C GLN A 75 -8.13 -5.19 -8.58
N GLY A 76 -7.92 -6.00 -9.62
CA GLY A 76 -8.60 -5.86 -10.89
C GLY A 76 -8.16 -4.68 -11.74
N GLY A 77 -7.07 -4.01 -11.40
CA GLY A 77 -6.61 -2.79 -12.06
C GLY A 77 -5.14 -2.79 -12.43
N SER A 78 -4.59 -1.58 -12.50
CA SER A 78 -3.20 -1.34 -12.92
C SER A 78 -2.19 -1.77 -11.86
N CYS A 79 -0.95 -2.00 -12.30
CA CYS A 79 0.18 -2.37 -11.46
C CYS A 79 1.30 -1.35 -11.57
N VAL A 80 2.09 -1.24 -10.50
CA VAL A 80 3.31 -0.44 -10.44
C VAL A 80 4.44 -1.32 -9.97
N ASP A 81 5.54 -1.34 -10.72
CA ASP A 81 6.73 -2.07 -10.32
C ASP A 81 7.42 -1.38 -9.15
N MET A 82 7.88 -2.17 -8.20
CA MET A 82 8.68 -1.66 -7.09
C MET A 82 10.15 -1.67 -7.46
N ASN A 83 10.83 -0.56 -7.19
CA ASN A 83 12.27 -0.47 -7.28
C ASN A 83 12.85 -0.62 -5.87
N GLY A 84 13.12 -1.86 -5.49
CA GLY A 84 13.55 -2.19 -4.13
C GLY A 84 12.37 -2.56 -3.22
N SER A 85 12.55 -2.38 -1.91
CA SER A 85 11.62 -2.83 -0.87
C SER A 85 10.67 -1.75 -0.36
N VAL A 86 10.74 -0.54 -0.90
CA VAL A 86 9.90 0.60 -0.51
C VAL A 86 9.33 1.26 -1.76
N LEU A 87 8.03 1.56 -1.71
CA LEU A 87 7.34 2.27 -2.78
C LEU A 87 6.47 3.36 -2.16
N SER A 88 6.58 4.57 -2.70
CA SER A 88 5.64 5.65 -2.44
C SER A 88 5.16 6.16 -3.79
N THR A 89 3.86 6.09 -4.06
CA THR A 89 3.34 6.37 -5.39
C THR A 89 1.99 7.05 -5.37
N ARG A 90 1.75 7.89 -6.36
CA ARG A 90 0.44 8.47 -6.67
C ARG A 90 -0.16 7.90 -7.96
N ALA A 91 0.43 6.82 -8.48
CA ALA A 91 -0.01 6.22 -9.74
C ALA A 91 -1.46 5.70 -9.68
N PHE A 92 -1.99 5.42 -8.49
CA PHE A 92 -3.38 4.97 -8.30
C PHE A 92 -4.33 6.11 -7.93
N ALA A 93 -3.84 7.36 -7.90
CA ALA A 93 -4.64 8.51 -7.47
C ALA A 93 -5.94 8.63 -8.27
N GLY A 94 -7.04 8.90 -7.56
CA GLY A 94 -8.36 9.04 -8.15
C GLY A 94 -9.13 7.73 -8.35
N GLN A 95 -8.46 6.57 -8.21
CA GLN A 95 -9.13 5.27 -8.31
C GLN A 95 -9.86 4.94 -7.00
N ASP A 96 -10.72 3.94 -7.04
CA ASP A 96 -11.59 3.58 -5.92
C ASP A 96 -10.77 2.99 -4.76
N ALA A 97 -10.76 3.67 -3.62
CA ALA A 97 -10.02 3.23 -2.43
C ALA A 97 -10.67 2.05 -1.69
N ARG A 98 -11.88 1.66 -2.09
CA ARG A 98 -12.56 0.46 -1.53
C ARG A 98 -11.99 -0.83 -2.11
N LEU A 99 -11.35 -0.76 -3.25
CA LEU A 99 -10.67 -1.89 -3.84
C LEU A 99 -9.39 -2.19 -3.06
N GLY A 100 -9.09 -3.45 -2.91
CA GLY A 100 -7.87 -3.87 -2.27
C GLY A 100 -6.67 -3.80 -3.19
N PHE A 101 -5.52 -4.10 -2.62
CA PHE A 101 -4.25 -4.20 -3.33
C PHE A 101 -3.71 -5.61 -3.25
N VAL A 102 -2.97 -5.97 -4.27
CA VAL A 102 -2.22 -7.23 -4.32
C VAL A 102 -0.75 -6.89 -4.52
N LEU A 103 0.08 -7.33 -3.60
CA LEU A 103 1.53 -7.21 -3.71
C LEU A 103 2.08 -8.55 -4.20
N VAL A 104 2.68 -8.54 -5.37
CA VAL A 104 3.19 -9.74 -6.04
C VAL A 104 4.70 -9.75 -5.89
N HIS A 105 5.23 -10.86 -5.39
CA HIS A 105 6.67 -11.09 -5.25
C HIS A 105 7.09 -12.27 -6.10
N GLU A 106 8.19 -12.12 -6.78
CA GLU A 106 8.85 -13.18 -7.55
C GLU A 106 10.33 -13.20 -7.19
N VAL A 107 10.90 -14.38 -7.02
CA VAL A 107 12.34 -14.49 -6.77
C VAL A 107 13.09 -14.22 -8.07
N TRP A 108 13.87 -13.16 -8.09
CA TRP A 108 14.78 -12.83 -9.18
C TRP A 108 16.05 -13.65 -9.11
N SER A 109 16.61 -13.81 -7.91
CA SER A 109 17.81 -14.58 -7.65
C SER A 109 17.76 -15.17 -6.25
N TRP A 110 18.07 -16.45 -6.14
CA TRP A 110 18.17 -17.12 -4.85
C TRP A 110 19.47 -16.80 -4.11
N ALA A 111 20.45 -16.22 -4.81
CA ALA A 111 21.77 -15.89 -4.26
C ALA A 111 22.45 -17.07 -3.56
N GLY A 112 22.26 -18.29 -4.10
CA GLY A 112 22.78 -19.53 -3.54
C GLY A 112 22.01 -20.09 -2.35
N SER A 113 20.94 -19.43 -1.91
CA SER A 113 20.10 -19.88 -0.79
C SER A 113 19.08 -20.91 -1.25
N THR A 114 18.78 -21.89 -0.39
CA THR A 114 17.68 -22.85 -0.58
C THR A 114 16.60 -22.69 0.48
N GLU A 115 16.76 -21.73 1.39
CA GLU A 115 15.78 -21.49 2.46
C GLU A 115 14.50 -20.90 1.89
N PRO A 116 13.33 -21.34 2.39
CA PRO A 116 12.06 -20.68 2.09
C PRO A 116 12.09 -19.21 2.47
N VAL A 117 11.57 -18.37 1.61
CA VAL A 117 11.49 -16.92 1.83
C VAL A 117 10.09 -16.55 2.26
N ARG A 118 9.99 -15.79 3.34
CA ARG A 118 8.73 -15.19 3.80
C ARG A 118 8.87 -13.68 3.80
N VAL A 119 7.85 -13.01 3.29
CA VAL A 119 7.84 -11.57 3.14
C VAL A 119 6.87 -10.97 4.14
N GLN A 120 7.36 -10.09 4.98
CA GLN A 120 6.53 -9.25 5.85
C GLN A 120 6.33 -7.91 5.16
N ALA A 121 5.10 -7.58 4.82
CA ALA A 121 4.77 -6.36 4.08
C ALA A 121 3.77 -5.50 4.84
N SER A 122 3.91 -4.18 4.67
CA SER A 122 3.01 -3.17 5.21
C SER A 122 2.57 -2.25 4.09
N ILE A 123 1.30 -1.85 4.11
CA ILE A 123 0.73 -0.90 3.17
C ILE A 123 -0.01 0.21 3.92
N ARG A 124 0.09 1.43 3.42
CA ARG A 124 -0.72 2.56 3.85
C ARG A 124 -1.32 3.24 2.64
N VAL A 125 -2.63 3.33 2.63
CA VAL A 125 -3.39 3.95 1.54
C VAL A 125 -4.05 5.21 2.07
N ASN A 126 -3.60 6.37 1.59
CA ASN A 126 -4.26 7.64 1.86
C ASN A 126 -5.43 7.79 0.89
N TYR A 127 -6.57 8.25 1.39
CA TYR A 127 -7.77 8.38 0.57
C TYR A 127 -8.60 9.59 0.99
N GLN A 128 -9.52 9.98 0.12
CA GLN A 128 -10.48 11.07 0.33
C GLN A 128 -11.89 10.56 0.05
N ARG A 129 -12.83 11.08 0.81
CA ARG A 129 -14.26 10.85 0.60
C ARG A 129 -14.91 12.01 -0.11
#